data_d2684f67defdd5ba228203e13c8c02be
#
_entry.id   d2684f67defdd5ba228203e13c8c02be
#
_cell.length_a   1.000
_cell.length_b   1.000
_cell.length_c   1.000
_cell.angle_alpha   90.00
_cell.angle_beta   90.00
_cell.angle_gamma   90.00
#
_symmetry.space_group_name_H-M   'P 1'
#
loop_
_entity.id
_entity.type
_entity.pdbx_description
1 polymer ?
#
loop_
_entity_poly.entity_id
_entity_poly.type
_entity_poly.pdbx_seq_one_letter_code
_entity_poly.pdbx_strand_id
1 'polypeptide(L)'
;MDANVEVLNFIYQNSEMGTNTLTELIEIAEGVPFEQVLLRQLEGYKAINEEAVNLLEKEGHEPKGLKKLDQIKTYFMIKVSTMNNQSNSHFAEMLIEGSTMGTIDMVKKLNSYKDLKTEVRELGERLLKFEENNIEELKTYLRQEK
;
A
#
# COMPACT_ATOMS: atom_id res chain seq x y z
N MET A 1 13.48 -15.22 13.47
CA MET A 1 13.08 -13.80 13.57
C MET A 1 11.79 -13.71 14.37
N ASP A 2 11.71 -12.73 15.23
CA ASP A 2 10.50 -12.47 16.03
C ASP A 2 9.31 -12.21 15.08
N ALA A 3 8.18 -12.86 15.34
CA ALA A 3 6.99 -12.69 14.52
C ALA A 3 6.50 -11.23 14.48
N ASN A 4 6.61 -10.51 15.60
CA ASN A 4 6.23 -9.09 15.64
C ASN A 4 7.06 -8.27 14.68
N VAL A 5 8.37 -8.49 14.66
CA VAL A 5 9.27 -7.78 13.76
C VAL A 5 8.97 -8.13 12.30
N GLU A 6 8.69 -9.39 12.03
CA GLU A 6 8.35 -9.82 10.67
C GLU A 6 7.09 -9.15 10.16
N VAL A 7 6.03 -9.13 10.97
CA VAL A 7 4.77 -8.48 10.61
C VAL A 7 4.97 -6.97 10.42
N LEU A 8 5.71 -6.33 11.33
CA LEU A 8 5.97 -4.89 11.24
C LEU A 8 6.77 -4.53 9.99
N ASN A 9 7.75 -5.35 9.63
CA ASN A 9 8.52 -5.11 8.40
C ASN A 9 7.63 -5.27 7.17
N PHE A 10 6.70 -6.21 7.19
CA PHE A 10 5.74 -6.35 6.09
C PHE A 10 4.86 -5.10 5.97
N ILE A 11 4.33 -4.61 7.10
CA ILE A 11 3.50 -3.41 7.10
C ILE A 11 4.30 -2.20 6.59
N TYR A 12 5.54 -2.08 7.03
CA TYR A 12 6.43 -1.02 6.58
C TYR A 12 6.64 -1.08 5.06
N GLN A 13 6.95 -2.26 4.54
CA GLN A 13 7.22 -2.45 3.11
C GLN A 13 5.97 -2.20 2.26
N ASN A 14 4.82 -2.71 2.70
CA ASN A 14 3.56 -2.52 1.99
C ASN A 14 3.18 -1.04 1.94
N SER A 15 3.25 -0.35 3.07
CA SER A 15 2.89 1.07 3.14
C SER A 15 3.88 1.95 2.36
N GLU A 16 5.16 1.59 2.35
CA GLU A 16 6.15 2.32 1.56
C GLU A 16 5.89 2.15 0.06
N MET A 17 5.55 0.92 -0.36
CA MET A 17 5.21 0.66 -1.75
C MET A 17 3.97 1.45 -2.17
N GLY A 18 2.94 1.49 -1.32
CA GLY A 18 1.75 2.29 -1.56
C GLY A 18 2.06 3.77 -1.69
N THR A 19 2.90 4.30 -0.81
CA THR A 19 3.33 5.69 -0.85
C THR A 19 4.06 6.01 -2.17
N ASN A 20 4.99 5.16 -2.56
CA ASN A 20 5.77 5.38 -3.79
C ASN A 20 4.88 5.31 -5.04
N THR A 21 3.97 4.34 -5.09
CA THR A 21 3.06 4.17 -6.22
C THR A 21 2.15 5.38 -6.37
N LEU A 22 1.53 5.82 -5.28
CA LEU A 22 0.59 6.95 -5.32
C LEU A 22 1.31 8.26 -5.66
N THR A 23 2.52 8.45 -5.15
CA THR A 23 3.31 9.65 -5.47
C THR A 23 3.52 9.77 -6.98
N GLU A 24 3.82 8.65 -7.66
CA GLU A 24 4.01 8.65 -9.09
C GLU A 24 2.69 8.93 -9.84
N LEU A 25 1.60 8.29 -9.41
CA LEU A 25 0.30 8.45 -10.09
C LEU A 25 -0.31 9.84 -9.93
N ILE A 26 -0.10 10.48 -8.79
CA ILE A 26 -0.65 11.83 -8.55
C ILE A 26 -0.16 12.81 -9.60
N GLU A 27 1.07 12.66 -10.07
CA GLU A 27 1.65 13.57 -11.08
C GLU A 27 0.99 13.44 -12.45
N ILE A 28 0.38 12.30 -12.75
CA ILE A 28 -0.17 12.04 -14.08
C ILE A 28 -1.67 11.79 -14.09
N ALA A 29 -2.31 11.75 -12.91
CA ALA A 29 -3.76 11.56 -12.80
C ALA A 29 -4.50 12.78 -13.33
N GLU A 30 -5.65 12.53 -13.96
CA GLU A 30 -6.47 13.59 -14.52
C GLU A 30 -7.66 13.92 -13.62
N GLY A 31 -7.84 15.23 -13.39
CA GLY A 31 -9.01 15.72 -12.67
C GLY A 31 -8.85 15.76 -11.18
N VAL A 32 -9.40 16.82 -10.59
CA VAL A 32 -9.29 17.09 -9.15
C VAL A 32 -9.93 16.00 -8.29
N PRO A 33 -11.12 15.46 -8.63
CA PRO A 33 -11.71 14.42 -7.78
C PRO A 33 -10.84 13.19 -7.60
N PHE A 34 -10.25 12.69 -8.69
CA PHE A 34 -9.38 11.51 -8.60
C PHE A 34 -8.08 11.82 -7.87
N GLU A 35 -7.50 12.98 -8.15
CA GLU A 35 -6.30 13.43 -7.45
C GLU A 35 -6.53 13.50 -5.94
N GLN A 36 -7.68 14.00 -5.50
CA GLN A 36 -8.02 14.07 -4.07
C GLN A 36 -8.11 12.68 -3.46
N VAL A 37 -8.66 11.70 -4.17
CA VAL A 37 -8.70 10.31 -3.72
C VAL A 37 -7.28 9.80 -3.50
N LEU A 38 -6.40 10.00 -4.47
CA LEU A 38 -5.02 9.53 -4.38
C LEU A 38 -4.26 10.20 -3.23
N LEU A 39 -4.47 11.50 -3.03
CA LEU A 39 -3.84 12.23 -1.94
C LEU A 39 -4.28 11.70 -0.56
N ARG A 40 -5.56 11.42 -0.39
CA ARG A 40 -6.05 10.85 0.87
C ARG A 40 -5.46 9.47 1.14
N GLN A 41 -5.37 8.64 0.10
CA GLN A 41 -4.78 7.31 0.23
C GLN A 41 -3.29 7.41 0.54
N LEU A 42 -2.58 8.34 -0.09
CA LEU A 42 -1.18 8.60 0.19
C LEU A 42 -0.96 8.97 1.66
N GLU A 43 -1.76 9.90 2.20
CA GLU A 43 -1.63 10.30 3.59
C GLU A 43 -1.91 9.14 4.54
N GLY A 44 -2.87 8.27 4.22
CA GLY A 44 -3.16 7.10 5.02
C GLY A 44 -2.00 6.11 5.05
N TYR A 45 -1.37 5.84 3.90
CA TYR A 45 -0.20 4.98 3.86
C TYR A 45 0.98 5.56 4.65
N LYS A 46 1.19 6.88 4.55
CA LYS A 46 2.26 7.54 5.32
C LYS A 46 2.06 7.38 6.82
N ALA A 47 0.83 7.55 7.29
CA ALA A 47 0.53 7.41 8.72
C ALA A 47 0.79 6.00 9.22
N ILE A 48 0.38 4.98 8.45
CA ILE A 48 0.61 3.58 8.80
C ILE A 48 2.11 3.27 8.77
N ASN A 49 2.81 3.79 7.78
CA ASN A 49 4.26 3.60 7.66
C ASN A 49 4.99 4.17 8.88
N GLU A 50 4.65 5.39 9.29
CA GLU A 50 5.26 6.01 10.47
C GLU A 50 5.01 5.18 11.74
N GLU A 51 3.81 4.66 11.91
CA GLU A 51 3.49 3.84 13.07
C GLU A 51 4.29 2.53 13.06
N ALA A 52 4.47 1.92 11.88
CA ALA A 52 5.29 0.71 11.75
C ALA A 52 6.74 1.01 12.15
N VAL A 53 7.28 2.14 11.72
CA VAL A 53 8.63 2.56 12.10
C VAL A 53 8.75 2.71 13.62
N ASN A 54 7.78 3.40 14.24
CA ASN A 54 7.77 3.62 15.68
C ASN A 54 7.74 2.29 16.45
N LEU A 55 6.92 1.35 16.02
CA LEU A 55 6.81 0.06 16.70
C LEU A 55 8.07 -0.79 16.48
N LEU A 56 8.69 -0.72 15.29
CA LEU A 56 9.96 -1.40 15.04
C LEU A 56 11.07 -0.85 15.94
N GLU A 57 11.13 0.47 16.12
CA GLU A 57 12.11 1.08 16.99
C GLU A 57 11.93 0.64 18.45
N LYS A 58 10.68 0.52 18.90
CA LYS A 58 10.39 -0.02 20.24
C LYS A 58 10.87 -1.45 20.41
N GLU A 59 10.85 -2.23 19.33
CA GLU A 59 11.37 -3.60 19.34
C GLU A 59 12.88 -3.66 19.18
N GLY A 60 13.56 -2.50 19.08
CA GLY A 60 15.00 -2.42 18.92
C GLY A 60 15.48 -2.76 17.51
N HIS A 61 14.63 -2.58 16.53
CA HIS A 61 14.96 -2.88 15.14
C HIS A 61 14.80 -1.66 14.25
N GLU A 62 15.63 -1.58 13.22
CA GLU A 62 15.45 -0.60 12.16
C GLU A 62 14.53 -1.20 11.09
N PRO A 63 13.73 -0.36 10.43
CA PRO A 63 12.88 -0.86 9.34
C PRO A 63 13.73 -1.46 8.22
N LYS A 64 13.29 -2.61 7.70
CA LYS A 64 13.91 -3.22 6.53
C LYS A 64 13.03 -2.96 5.32
N GLY A 65 13.49 -2.08 4.44
CA GLY A 65 12.84 -1.87 3.16
C GLY A 65 13.00 -3.12 2.29
N LEU A 66 12.21 -3.19 1.23
CA LEU A 66 12.38 -4.25 0.24
C LEU A 66 13.69 -4.02 -0.48
N LYS A 67 14.57 -5.02 -0.51
CA LYS A 67 15.84 -4.94 -1.25
C LYS A 67 15.62 -4.60 -2.71
N LYS A 68 14.44 -4.91 -3.23
CA LYS A 68 14.08 -4.67 -4.62
C LYS A 68 13.10 -3.52 -4.80
N LEU A 69 12.95 -2.67 -3.77
CA LEU A 69 11.97 -1.58 -3.83
C LEU A 69 12.25 -0.66 -5.01
N ASP A 70 13.51 -0.31 -5.25
CA ASP A 70 13.89 0.52 -6.38
C ASP A 70 13.58 -0.14 -7.72
N GLN A 71 13.77 -1.46 -7.82
CA GLN A 71 13.43 -2.22 -9.02
C GLN A 71 11.93 -2.25 -9.25
N ILE A 72 11.15 -2.42 -8.18
CA ILE A 72 9.70 -2.43 -8.25
C ILE A 72 9.21 -1.04 -8.68
N LYS A 73 9.77 0.01 -8.10
CA LYS A 73 9.45 1.38 -8.45
C LYS A 73 9.74 1.65 -9.93
N THR A 74 10.92 1.26 -10.38
CA THR A 74 11.34 1.43 -11.78
C THR A 74 10.40 0.67 -12.72
N TYR A 75 10.08 -0.59 -12.37
CA TYR A 75 9.16 -1.40 -13.16
C TYR A 75 7.80 -0.73 -13.28
N PHE A 76 7.27 -0.23 -12.15
CA PHE A 76 5.98 0.45 -12.13
C PHE A 76 6.00 1.70 -13.00
N MET A 77 7.05 2.51 -12.90
CA MET A 77 7.20 3.71 -13.72
C MET A 77 7.24 3.39 -15.21
N ILE A 78 7.98 2.36 -15.58
CA ILE A 78 8.07 1.90 -16.97
C ILE A 78 6.68 1.44 -17.44
N LYS A 79 6.00 0.66 -16.62
CA LYS A 79 4.67 0.17 -16.95
C LYS A 79 3.69 1.32 -17.20
N VAL A 80 3.70 2.33 -16.32
CA VAL A 80 2.84 3.50 -16.47
C VAL A 80 3.20 4.31 -17.70
N SER A 81 4.49 4.57 -17.93
CA SER A 81 4.95 5.39 -19.05
C SER A 81 4.72 4.74 -20.40
N THR A 82 4.64 3.41 -20.46
CA THR A 82 4.43 2.67 -21.71
C THR A 82 2.98 2.25 -21.93
N MET A 83 2.09 2.58 -21.01
CA MET A 83 0.68 2.25 -21.15
C MET A 83 0.03 3.03 -22.27
N ASN A 84 -0.74 2.33 -23.09
CA ASN A 84 -1.56 2.97 -24.12
C ASN A 84 -2.74 3.73 -23.51
N ASN A 85 -3.15 3.33 -22.33
CA ASN A 85 -4.30 3.89 -21.64
C ASN A 85 -3.87 4.42 -20.27
N GLN A 86 -3.86 5.75 -20.14
CA GLN A 86 -3.54 6.43 -18.87
C GLN A 86 -4.79 7.07 -18.26
N SER A 87 -5.95 6.43 -18.46
CA SER A 87 -7.19 6.89 -17.87
C SER A 87 -7.22 6.64 -16.36
N ASN A 88 -8.01 7.43 -15.65
CA ASN A 88 -8.23 7.22 -14.22
C ASN A 88 -8.81 5.84 -13.94
N SER A 89 -9.67 5.33 -14.84
CA SER A 89 -10.22 3.98 -14.71
C SER A 89 -9.12 2.93 -14.70
N HIS A 90 -8.15 3.05 -15.59
CA HIS A 90 -7.04 2.10 -15.66
C HIS A 90 -6.12 2.20 -14.44
N PHE A 91 -5.86 3.43 -13.98
CA PHE A 91 -5.08 3.63 -12.75
C PHE A 91 -5.80 3.04 -11.53
N ALA A 92 -7.12 3.23 -11.45
CA ALA A 92 -7.93 2.64 -10.38
C ALA A 92 -7.83 1.11 -10.39
N GLU A 93 -7.91 0.50 -11.58
CA GLU A 93 -7.77 -0.95 -11.72
C GLU A 93 -6.43 -1.45 -11.20
N MET A 94 -5.34 -0.77 -11.58
CA MET A 94 -4.00 -1.12 -11.12
C MET A 94 -3.87 -1.02 -9.61
N LEU A 95 -4.41 0.05 -9.03
CA LEU A 95 -4.35 0.25 -7.59
C LEU A 95 -5.19 -0.78 -6.82
N ILE A 96 -6.35 -1.16 -7.37
CA ILE A 96 -7.19 -2.20 -6.80
C ILE A 96 -6.45 -3.53 -6.78
N GLU A 97 -5.78 -3.89 -7.87
CA GLU A 97 -5.00 -5.12 -7.94
C GLU A 97 -3.89 -5.14 -6.90
N GLY A 98 -3.14 -4.04 -6.80
CA GLY A 98 -2.07 -3.94 -5.82
C GLY A 98 -2.57 -4.00 -4.37
N SER A 99 -3.64 -3.28 -4.07
CA SER A 99 -4.24 -3.28 -2.73
C SER A 99 -4.84 -4.65 -2.38
N THR A 100 -5.42 -5.33 -3.36
CA THR A 100 -5.98 -6.67 -3.15
C THR A 100 -4.87 -7.66 -2.77
N MET A 101 -3.72 -7.59 -3.46
CA MET A 101 -2.57 -8.43 -3.10
C MET A 101 -2.07 -8.12 -1.70
N GLY A 102 -2.03 -6.83 -1.35
CA GLY A 102 -1.64 -6.41 -0.01
C GLY A 102 -2.57 -6.97 1.07
N THR A 103 -3.89 -6.95 0.83
CA THR A 103 -4.85 -7.48 1.79
C THR A 103 -4.71 -8.99 1.96
N ILE A 104 -4.51 -9.71 0.87
CA ILE A 104 -4.32 -11.16 0.91
C ILE A 104 -3.09 -11.51 1.76
N ASP A 105 -1.98 -10.84 1.49
CA ASP A 105 -0.73 -11.10 2.22
C ASP A 105 -0.84 -10.72 3.70
N MET A 106 -1.53 -9.62 4.01
CA MET A 106 -1.73 -9.20 5.40
C MET A 106 -2.58 -10.23 6.16
N VAL A 107 -3.67 -10.70 5.56
CA VAL A 107 -4.53 -11.72 6.19
C VAL A 107 -3.72 -12.99 6.47
N LYS A 108 -2.91 -13.43 5.49
CA LYS A 108 -2.08 -14.62 5.67
C LYS A 108 -1.13 -14.47 6.86
N LYS A 109 -0.49 -13.31 6.99
CA LYS A 109 0.43 -13.06 8.09
C LYS A 109 -0.28 -13.01 9.44
N LEU A 110 -1.41 -12.31 9.51
CA LEU A 110 -2.17 -12.23 10.76
C LEU A 110 -2.68 -13.61 11.20
N ASN A 111 -3.06 -14.45 10.24
CA ASN A 111 -3.53 -15.80 10.54
C ASN A 111 -2.40 -16.75 10.89
N SER A 112 -1.18 -16.49 10.45
CA SER A 112 -0.03 -17.36 10.71
C SER A 112 0.54 -17.21 12.11
N TYR A 113 0.33 -16.07 12.75
CA TYR A 113 0.92 -15.78 14.06
C TYR A 113 -0.15 -15.51 15.10
N LYS A 114 -0.18 -16.33 16.16
CA LYS A 114 -1.19 -16.21 17.22
C LYS A 114 -0.73 -15.30 18.37
N ASP A 115 0.58 -15.18 18.55
CA ASP A 115 1.14 -14.50 19.73
C ASP A 115 1.72 -13.11 19.43
N LEU A 116 1.12 -12.43 18.47
CA LEU A 116 1.52 -11.05 18.17
C LEU A 116 1.11 -10.12 19.31
N LYS A 117 1.95 -9.14 19.60
CA LYS A 117 1.59 -8.08 20.52
C LYS A 117 0.33 -7.37 19.99
N THR A 118 -0.53 -6.94 20.92
CA THR A 118 -1.80 -6.31 20.57
C THR A 118 -1.59 -5.13 19.60
N GLU A 119 -0.62 -4.28 19.87
CA GLU A 119 -0.35 -3.10 19.03
C GLU A 119 0.10 -3.45 17.63
N VAL A 120 0.82 -4.57 17.48
CA VAL A 120 1.26 -5.05 16.16
C VAL A 120 0.06 -5.60 15.37
N ARG A 121 -0.76 -6.42 16.01
CA ARG A 121 -1.96 -6.96 15.38
C ARG A 121 -2.93 -5.85 14.97
N GLU A 122 -3.12 -4.89 15.85
CA GLU A 122 -4.02 -3.76 15.56
C GLU A 122 -3.53 -2.95 14.35
N LEU A 123 -2.22 -2.74 14.23
CA LEU A 123 -1.68 -2.02 13.07
C LEU A 123 -1.89 -2.82 11.78
N GLY A 124 -1.69 -4.14 11.83
CA GLY A 124 -1.96 -5.02 10.68
C GLY A 124 -3.43 -4.97 10.28
N GLU A 125 -4.34 -5.03 11.25
CA GLU A 125 -5.77 -4.94 10.98
C GLU A 125 -6.16 -3.57 10.44
N ARG A 126 -5.51 -2.52 10.92
CA ARG A 126 -5.72 -1.15 10.42
C ARG A 126 -5.30 -1.03 8.95
N LEU A 127 -4.14 -1.59 8.60
CA LEU A 127 -3.69 -1.61 7.21
C LEU A 127 -4.68 -2.37 6.33
N LEU A 128 -5.13 -3.53 6.79
CA LEU A 128 -6.09 -4.35 6.07
C LEU A 128 -7.38 -3.58 5.78
N LYS A 129 -7.96 -2.98 6.81
CA LYS A 129 -9.20 -2.22 6.66
C LYS A 129 -9.00 -1.00 5.77
N PHE A 130 -7.86 -0.32 5.92
CA PHE A 130 -7.52 0.83 5.11
C PHE A 130 -7.47 0.45 3.62
N GLU A 131 -6.79 -0.64 3.28
CA GLU A 131 -6.71 -1.08 1.89
C GLU A 131 -8.05 -1.56 1.35
N GLU A 132 -8.86 -2.23 2.16
CA GLU A 132 -10.21 -2.61 1.76
C GLU A 132 -11.08 -1.40 1.43
N ASN A 133 -11.01 -0.35 2.27
CA ASN A 133 -11.74 0.88 2.03
C ASN A 133 -11.24 1.60 0.76
N ASN A 134 -9.93 1.59 0.53
CA ASN A 134 -9.35 2.17 -0.67
C ASN A 134 -9.86 1.47 -1.93
N ILE A 135 -9.95 0.15 -1.89
CA ILE A 135 -10.47 -0.64 -3.01
C ILE A 135 -11.92 -0.21 -3.31
N GLU A 136 -12.76 -0.09 -2.30
CA GLU A 136 -14.15 0.31 -2.50
C GLU A 136 -14.26 1.71 -3.11
N GLU A 137 -13.44 2.65 -2.66
CA GLU A 137 -13.41 4.00 -3.21
C GLU A 137 -12.96 3.99 -4.67
N LEU A 138 -11.92 3.22 -4.98
CA LEU A 138 -11.37 3.15 -6.33
C LEU A 138 -12.34 2.52 -7.32
N LYS A 139 -13.18 1.60 -6.87
CA LYS A 139 -14.19 0.97 -7.73
C LYS A 139 -15.10 1.99 -8.40
N THR A 140 -15.35 3.12 -7.75
CA THR A 140 -16.23 4.16 -8.31
C THR A 140 -15.66 4.80 -9.57
N TYR A 141 -14.37 4.62 -9.84
CA TYR A 141 -13.70 5.17 -11.02
C TYR A 141 -13.57 4.18 -12.17
N LEU A 142 -13.96 2.91 -11.95
CA LEU A 142 -13.87 1.91 -13.00
C LEU A 142 -14.92 2.16 -14.07
N ARG A 143 -14.50 2.08 -15.34
CA ARG A 143 -15.36 2.27 -16.50
C ARG A 143 -15.05 1.21 -17.54
N GLN A 144 -16.09 0.78 -18.23
CA GLN A 144 -15.90 -0.01 -19.44
C GLN A 144 -15.20 0.85 -20.48
N GLU A 145 -14.18 0.30 -21.08
CA GLU A 145 -13.45 0.99 -22.14
C GLU A 145 -13.93 0.46 -23.49
N LYS A 146 -14.12 1.40 -24.41
CA LYS A 146 -14.57 1.06 -25.74
C LYS A 146 -13.40 0.75 -26.66
#